data_8cfbdfaca8ccd81f7101a8b2d0dffde7
#
_entry.id   8cfbdfaca8ccd81f7101a8b2d0dffde7
#
_cell.length_a   1.000
_cell.length_b   1.000
_cell.length_c   1.000
_cell.angle_alpha   90.00
_cell.angle_beta   90.00
_cell.angle_gamma   90.00
#
_symmetry.space_group_name_H-M   'P 1'
#
loop_
_entity.id
_entity.type
_entity.pdbx_description
1 polymer ?
#
loop_
_entity_poly.entity_id
_entity_poly.type
_entity_poly.pdbx_seq_one_letter_code
_entity_poly.pdbx_strand_id
1 'polypeptide(L)'
;MQKIQLEKSLSEGFIFYAISTLTIAIQFLFYLIHSPRLAMMDVGGWMFYITAACSHAALWALIPYIISLIVAITVRRHQAAAITHIILVSLLNILAYIDGSVYSLYKFHINGFVLNLLVGEGNSEIFTFSFWLYLKIAGVLVGIFAANTLLRILAGHCYTRFHRCGFRPILATLILFALFSNFYHAYAAVAQKTSVIRSAPCLPYYFPLTATRLMMKLGVVSSKDVIKMNFNNKKQSADLNYPIDSLKYEVHSNPKNVVLIAIDSWNYRAFNQDITPHISHFADSCSRFTSHLSSSNGTRGSIFGLFFSLSSIYWTDFEVSGIQPLLIEELLKQNYQIGIYPSATIVNPPFAKILFSKVPDLRTHTEGKTVYDRDCRITADYLQALDTLGSGTKPFFSFLFYDLAHGYEVPKDKLYRFQPSWEFADYMKLNNDIDPTPFLNLYYNCVAEADSLVGCVLHKLEEKKLLDNTLVIITGDHGQEFNENHKNYWGHGSNYSPVQTHIPFLLYEPGEQPHTYHHRTTHYDFAPTLMNKVLGVTNPPSDYSMGHLITDTCPRNWHIVGNNLNYAFIVENHTILEKHPSGYIEISDSALNPLENYKIDNRKLNEAILSLX
;
A
#
# COMPACT_ATOMS: atom_id res chain seq x y z
N MET A 1 23.68 -37.43 -35.15
CA MET A 1 22.72 -36.32 -35.24
C MET A 1 22.23 -35.84 -33.89
N GLN A 2 21.64 -36.71 -33.04
CA GLN A 2 21.08 -36.30 -31.72
C GLN A 2 22.08 -35.66 -30.79
N LYS A 3 23.29 -36.22 -30.66
CA LYS A 3 24.36 -35.67 -29.82
C LYS A 3 24.75 -34.26 -30.26
N ILE A 4 24.85 -34.02 -31.59
CA ILE A 4 25.20 -32.73 -32.15
C ILE A 4 24.13 -31.68 -31.84
N GLN A 5 22.82 -32.07 -31.92
CA GLN A 5 21.72 -31.15 -31.60
C GLN A 5 21.69 -30.78 -30.11
N LEU A 6 22.01 -31.74 -29.24
CA LEU A 6 22.04 -31.48 -27.78
C LEU A 6 23.25 -30.56 -27.44
N GLU A 7 24.43 -30.84 -28.02
CA GLU A 7 25.60 -29.98 -27.81
C GLU A 7 25.34 -28.55 -28.30
N LYS A 8 24.65 -28.42 -29.43
CA LYS A 8 24.27 -27.10 -29.97
C LYS A 8 23.30 -26.40 -29.02
N SER A 9 22.27 -27.11 -28.51
CA SER A 9 21.30 -26.54 -27.56
C SER A 9 22.00 -26.11 -26.28
N LEU A 10 22.94 -26.90 -25.78
CA LEU A 10 23.71 -26.56 -24.57
C LEU A 10 24.52 -25.29 -24.77
N SER A 11 25.35 -25.23 -25.85
CA SER A 11 26.33 -24.16 -26.08
C SER A 11 25.66 -22.86 -26.52
N GLU A 12 24.82 -22.93 -27.54
CA GLU A 12 24.08 -21.77 -28.05
C GLU A 12 23.09 -21.25 -27.01
N GLY A 13 22.44 -22.18 -26.29
CA GLY A 13 21.54 -21.85 -25.18
C GLY A 13 22.27 -21.14 -24.03
N PHE A 14 23.54 -21.55 -23.74
CA PHE A 14 24.34 -20.86 -22.71
C PHE A 14 24.67 -19.44 -23.11
N ILE A 15 24.98 -19.20 -24.38
CA ILE A 15 25.24 -17.82 -24.86
C ILE A 15 24.00 -16.98 -24.70
N PHE A 16 22.83 -17.51 -25.05
CA PHE A 16 21.55 -16.81 -24.86
C PHE A 16 21.25 -16.61 -23.38
N TYR A 17 21.55 -17.59 -22.53
CA TYR A 17 21.46 -17.45 -21.07
C TYR A 17 22.29 -16.27 -20.56
N ALA A 18 23.53 -16.15 -21.02
CA ALA A 18 24.42 -15.04 -20.63
C ALA A 18 23.85 -13.67 -21.10
N ILE A 19 23.35 -13.62 -22.34
CA ILE A 19 22.70 -12.42 -22.89
C ILE A 19 21.44 -12.09 -22.08
N SER A 20 20.61 -13.09 -21.76
CA SER A 20 19.39 -12.92 -20.97
C SER A 20 19.70 -12.43 -19.56
N THR A 21 20.77 -12.96 -18.95
CA THR A 21 21.24 -12.48 -17.64
C THR A 21 21.55 -10.98 -17.70
N LEU A 22 22.24 -10.55 -18.77
CA LEU A 22 22.59 -9.15 -18.93
C LEU A 22 21.34 -8.28 -19.12
N THR A 23 20.38 -8.71 -19.95
CA THR A 23 19.15 -7.93 -20.18
C THR A 23 18.32 -7.80 -18.90
N ILE A 24 18.17 -8.88 -18.12
CA ILE A 24 17.44 -8.85 -16.85
C ILE A 24 18.20 -7.99 -15.84
N ALA A 25 19.54 -8.07 -15.78
CA ALA A 25 20.35 -7.23 -14.88
C ALA A 25 20.18 -5.75 -15.22
N ILE A 26 20.10 -5.39 -16.51
CA ILE A 26 19.82 -4.02 -16.95
C ILE A 26 18.44 -3.59 -16.46
N GLN A 27 17.41 -4.45 -16.57
CA GLN A 27 16.10 -4.15 -16.03
C GLN A 27 16.18 -3.91 -14.51
N PHE A 28 16.96 -4.71 -13.78
CA PHE A 28 17.15 -4.53 -12.33
C PHE A 28 17.85 -3.21 -11.99
N LEU A 29 18.73 -2.71 -12.87
CA LEU A 29 19.33 -1.38 -12.69
C LEU A 29 18.28 -0.27 -12.80
N PHE A 30 17.30 -0.43 -13.69
CA PHE A 30 16.22 0.56 -13.82
C PHE A 30 15.36 0.66 -12.55
N TYR A 31 15.21 -0.42 -11.78
CA TYR A 31 14.52 -0.33 -10.48
C TYR A 31 15.18 0.69 -9.55
N LEU A 32 16.52 0.68 -9.47
CA LEU A 32 17.27 1.63 -8.64
C LEU A 32 17.24 3.03 -9.23
N ILE A 33 17.40 3.16 -10.54
CA ILE A 33 17.45 4.46 -11.23
C ILE A 33 16.14 5.24 -11.02
N HIS A 34 15.01 4.55 -11.01
CA HIS A 34 13.69 5.17 -10.80
C HIS A 34 13.28 5.23 -9.33
N SER A 35 14.17 4.86 -8.42
CA SER A 35 13.95 4.87 -6.98
C SER A 35 14.57 6.12 -6.33
N PRO A 36 13.96 6.69 -5.27
CA PRO A 36 14.61 7.76 -4.51
C PRO A 36 15.91 7.31 -3.84
N ARG A 37 16.14 6.02 -3.76
CA ARG A 37 17.34 5.43 -3.15
C ARG A 37 18.60 5.64 -3.99
N LEU A 38 18.44 6.04 -5.25
CA LEU A 38 19.56 6.39 -6.13
C LEU A 38 20.44 7.48 -5.52
N ALA A 39 19.83 8.46 -4.85
CA ALA A 39 20.54 9.58 -4.23
C ALA A 39 21.48 9.16 -3.09
N MET A 40 21.28 7.96 -2.54
CA MET A 40 22.08 7.45 -1.41
C MET A 40 23.27 6.60 -1.85
N MET A 41 23.46 6.42 -3.16
CA MET A 41 24.45 5.46 -3.69
C MET A 41 25.85 6.05 -3.64
N ASP A 42 26.74 5.32 -2.99
CA ASP A 42 28.18 5.56 -3.00
C ASP A 42 28.87 4.43 -3.78
N VAL A 43 30.19 4.46 -3.84
CA VAL A 43 30.97 3.44 -4.57
C VAL A 43 30.66 2.03 -4.06
N GLY A 44 30.60 1.85 -2.72
CA GLY A 44 30.27 0.55 -2.13
C GLY A 44 28.87 0.08 -2.47
N GLY A 45 27.90 0.99 -2.44
CA GLY A 45 26.53 0.71 -2.85
C GLY A 45 26.43 0.26 -4.30
N TRP A 46 27.13 0.94 -5.23
CA TRP A 46 27.16 0.55 -6.63
C TRP A 46 27.84 -0.80 -6.83
N MET A 47 28.97 -1.06 -6.15
CA MET A 47 29.64 -2.36 -6.23
C MET A 47 28.70 -3.48 -5.78
N PHE A 48 28.02 -3.27 -4.66
CA PHE A 48 27.02 -4.22 -4.15
C PHE A 48 25.89 -4.42 -5.16
N TYR A 49 25.26 -3.32 -5.59
CA TYR A 49 24.03 -3.40 -6.39
C TYR A 49 24.28 -4.05 -7.76
N ILE A 50 25.38 -3.70 -8.42
CA ILE A 50 25.71 -4.28 -9.74
C ILE A 50 25.99 -5.78 -9.61
N THR A 51 26.80 -6.18 -8.61
CA THR A 51 27.11 -7.61 -8.43
C THR A 51 25.87 -8.41 -7.99
N ALA A 52 25.03 -7.81 -7.13
CA ALA A 52 23.76 -8.43 -6.72
C ALA A 52 22.80 -8.56 -7.89
N ALA A 53 22.64 -7.50 -8.70
CA ALA A 53 21.74 -7.51 -9.86
C ALA A 53 22.18 -8.57 -10.88
N CYS A 54 23.48 -8.66 -11.19
CA CYS A 54 23.98 -9.64 -12.14
C CYS A 54 23.79 -11.08 -11.64
N SER A 55 24.15 -11.35 -10.39
CA SER A 55 24.00 -12.71 -9.83
C SER A 55 22.55 -13.11 -9.66
N HIS A 56 21.68 -12.18 -9.26
CA HIS A 56 20.24 -12.43 -9.10
C HIS A 56 19.58 -12.66 -10.47
N ALA A 57 19.94 -11.84 -11.47
CA ALA A 57 19.46 -12.00 -12.85
C ALA A 57 19.90 -13.36 -13.42
N ALA A 58 21.12 -13.81 -13.09
CA ALA A 58 21.62 -15.12 -13.51
C ALA A 58 20.75 -16.26 -12.95
N LEU A 59 20.28 -16.13 -11.72
CA LEU A 59 19.35 -17.13 -11.11
C LEU A 59 18.00 -17.13 -11.84
N TRP A 60 17.48 -15.95 -12.16
CA TRP A 60 16.24 -15.84 -12.94
C TRP A 60 16.38 -16.48 -14.32
N ALA A 61 17.44 -16.14 -15.06
CA ALA A 61 17.69 -16.63 -16.41
C ALA A 61 18.01 -18.13 -16.45
N LEU A 62 18.48 -18.70 -15.32
CA LEU A 62 18.83 -20.10 -15.24
C LEU A 62 17.60 -21.01 -15.41
N ILE A 63 16.44 -20.58 -14.92
CA ILE A 63 15.19 -21.36 -15.00
C ILE A 63 14.80 -21.63 -16.47
N PRO A 64 14.64 -20.60 -17.33
CA PRO A 64 14.38 -20.84 -18.76
C PRO A 64 15.44 -21.70 -19.43
N TYR A 65 16.72 -21.51 -19.10
CA TYR A 65 17.80 -22.28 -19.69
C TYR A 65 17.66 -23.77 -19.36
N ILE A 66 17.46 -24.10 -18.08
CA ILE A 66 17.29 -25.50 -17.65
C ILE A 66 16.05 -26.13 -18.35
N ILE A 67 14.93 -25.40 -18.39
CA ILE A 67 13.72 -25.91 -19.04
C ILE A 67 13.97 -26.15 -20.54
N SER A 68 14.68 -25.24 -21.20
CA SER A 68 15.00 -25.40 -22.62
C SER A 68 15.88 -26.63 -22.86
N LEU A 69 16.82 -26.95 -21.93
CA LEU A 69 17.65 -28.14 -22.02
C LEU A 69 16.81 -29.42 -21.82
N ILE A 70 15.85 -29.39 -20.89
CA ILE A 70 14.91 -30.51 -20.70
C ILE A 70 14.14 -30.77 -22.01
N VAL A 71 13.65 -29.68 -22.66
CA VAL A 71 12.95 -29.79 -23.95
C VAL A 71 13.89 -30.36 -25.03
N ALA A 72 15.17 -29.92 -25.05
CA ALA A 72 16.16 -30.43 -26.01
C ALA A 72 16.35 -31.97 -25.85
N ILE A 73 16.36 -32.45 -24.61
CA ILE A 73 16.53 -33.86 -24.28
C ILE A 73 15.25 -34.68 -24.63
N THR A 74 14.09 -34.16 -24.27
CA THR A 74 12.80 -34.91 -24.41
C THR A 74 12.27 -34.86 -25.84
N VAL A 75 12.22 -33.66 -26.45
CA VAL A 75 11.68 -33.46 -27.80
C VAL A 75 12.74 -33.79 -28.87
N ARG A 76 14.03 -33.71 -28.48
CA ARG A 76 15.18 -34.01 -29.35
C ARG A 76 15.27 -33.11 -30.58
N ARG A 77 14.76 -31.88 -30.47
CA ARG A 77 14.81 -30.86 -31.53
C ARG A 77 15.37 -29.57 -30.96
N HIS A 78 16.51 -29.12 -31.53
CA HIS A 78 17.14 -27.85 -31.11
C HIS A 78 16.21 -26.65 -31.28
N GLN A 79 15.41 -26.62 -32.35
CA GLN A 79 14.47 -25.52 -32.60
C GLN A 79 13.38 -25.41 -31.52
N ALA A 80 12.86 -26.57 -31.08
CA ALA A 80 11.86 -26.58 -29.99
C ALA A 80 12.44 -26.01 -28.70
N ALA A 81 13.68 -26.40 -28.38
CA ALA A 81 14.39 -25.86 -27.20
C ALA A 81 14.62 -24.35 -27.34
N ALA A 82 15.02 -23.89 -28.52
CA ALA A 82 15.27 -22.47 -28.78
C ALA A 82 13.99 -21.65 -28.63
N ILE A 83 12.87 -22.11 -29.19
CA ILE A 83 11.58 -21.44 -29.09
C ILE A 83 11.12 -21.36 -27.63
N THR A 84 11.22 -22.49 -26.89
CA THR A 84 10.88 -22.53 -25.45
C THR A 84 11.72 -21.51 -24.67
N HIS A 85 13.04 -21.46 -24.98
CA HIS A 85 13.94 -20.52 -24.29
C HIS A 85 13.53 -19.06 -24.55
N ILE A 86 13.21 -18.70 -25.80
CA ILE A 86 12.74 -17.35 -26.17
C ILE A 86 11.47 -17.01 -25.41
N ILE A 87 10.48 -17.93 -25.40
CA ILE A 87 9.19 -17.69 -24.74
C ILE A 87 9.40 -17.44 -23.24
N LEU A 88 10.16 -18.31 -22.57
CA LEU A 88 10.34 -18.23 -21.13
C LEU A 88 11.16 -17.00 -20.72
N VAL A 89 12.21 -16.64 -21.46
CA VAL A 89 12.97 -15.42 -21.19
C VAL A 89 12.09 -14.19 -21.42
N SER A 90 11.27 -14.20 -22.48
CA SER A 90 10.34 -13.09 -22.74
C SER A 90 9.35 -12.92 -21.59
N LEU A 91 8.80 -14.03 -21.07
CA LEU A 91 7.91 -13.98 -19.91
C LEU A 91 8.60 -13.41 -18.67
N LEU A 92 9.89 -13.75 -18.44
CA LEU A 92 10.65 -13.17 -17.33
C LEU A 92 10.89 -11.67 -17.53
N ASN A 93 11.22 -11.24 -18.74
CA ASN A 93 11.39 -9.81 -19.04
C ASN A 93 10.07 -9.04 -18.85
N ILE A 94 8.95 -9.66 -19.25
CA ILE A 94 7.60 -9.09 -19.05
C ILE A 94 7.32 -8.99 -17.55
N LEU A 95 7.60 -10.05 -16.80
CA LEU A 95 7.41 -10.04 -15.33
C LEU A 95 8.24 -8.93 -14.69
N ALA A 96 9.53 -8.81 -15.07
CA ALA A 96 10.40 -7.74 -14.56
C ALA A 96 9.88 -6.36 -14.97
N TYR A 97 9.35 -6.21 -16.18
CA TYR A 97 8.79 -4.93 -16.65
C TYR A 97 7.53 -4.55 -15.86
N ILE A 98 6.60 -5.50 -15.66
CA ILE A 98 5.37 -5.25 -14.91
C ILE A 98 5.71 -4.94 -13.44
N ASP A 99 6.53 -5.78 -12.82
CA ASP A 99 6.95 -5.58 -11.44
C ASP A 99 7.71 -4.26 -11.27
N GLY A 100 8.58 -3.91 -12.24
CA GLY A 100 9.31 -2.65 -12.24
C GLY A 100 8.38 -1.44 -12.34
N SER A 101 7.31 -1.55 -13.13
CA SER A 101 6.29 -0.49 -13.23
C SER A 101 5.53 -0.33 -11.92
N VAL A 102 5.13 -1.44 -11.30
CA VAL A 102 4.49 -1.43 -9.97
C VAL A 102 5.46 -0.84 -8.94
N TYR A 103 6.71 -1.27 -8.94
CA TYR A 103 7.72 -0.78 -7.99
C TYR A 103 8.00 0.71 -8.18
N SER A 104 8.06 1.19 -9.42
CA SER A 104 8.28 2.61 -9.71
C SER A 104 7.19 3.49 -9.09
N LEU A 105 5.94 3.02 -9.11
CA LEU A 105 4.79 3.78 -8.59
C LEU A 105 4.61 3.60 -7.08
N TYR A 106 4.67 2.36 -6.60
CA TYR A 106 4.22 2.01 -5.25
C TYR A 106 5.36 1.58 -4.32
N LYS A 107 6.58 1.40 -4.84
CA LYS A 107 7.80 1.02 -4.09
C LYS A 107 7.69 -0.32 -3.35
N PHE A 108 6.82 -1.21 -3.84
CA PHE A 108 6.79 -2.61 -3.42
C PHE A 108 6.74 -3.52 -4.66
N HIS A 109 7.24 -4.73 -4.50
CA HIS A 109 7.23 -5.74 -5.56
C HIS A 109 5.91 -6.50 -5.56
N ILE A 110 5.52 -7.04 -6.72
CA ILE A 110 4.31 -7.85 -6.85
C ILE A 110 4.41 -9.04 -5.89
N ASN A 111 3.36 -9.26 -5.12
CA ASN A 111 3.27 -10.34 -4.13
C ASN A 111 1.88 -10.96 -4.21
N GLY A 112 1.61 -11.94 -3.36
CA GLY A 112 0.32 -12.64 -3.35
C GLY A 112 -0.87 -11.71 -3.16
N PHE A 113 -0.71 -10.67 -2.37
CA PHE A 113 -1.78 -9.67 -2.15
C PHE A 113 -2.06 -8.91 -3.45
N VAL A 114 -1.01 -8.43 -4.15
CA VAL A 114 -1.16 -7.71 -5.42
C VAL A 114 -1.78 -8.63 -6.48
N LEU A 115 -1.36 -9.91 -6.52
CA LEU A 115 -1.95 -10.88 -7.45
C LEU A 115 -3.44 -11.09 -7.15
N ASN A 116 -3.83 -11.17 -5.89
CA ASN A 116 -5.24 -11.30 -5.51
C ASN A 116 -6.05 -10.08 -5.94
N LEU A 117 -5.48 -8.88 -5.83
CA LEU A 117 -6.14 -7.65 -6.32
C LEU A 117 -6.31 -7.67 -7.85
N LEU A 118 -5.32 -8.21 -8.56
CA LEU A 118 -5.34 -8.25 -10.04
C LEU A 118 -6.30 -9.30 -10.59
N VAL A 119 -6.42 -10.45 -9.92
CA VAL A 119 -7.17 -11.62 -10.43
C VAL A 119 -8.49 -11.83 -9.68
N GLY A 120 -8.61 -11.30 -8.47
CA GLY A 120 -9.77 -11.50 -7.61
C GLY A 120 -11.02 -10.75 -8.06
N GLU A 121 -12.12 -11.01 -7.38
CA GLU A 121 -13.39 -10.30 -7.61
C GLU A 121 -13.20 -8.80 -7.34
N GLY A 122 -13.73 -7.97 -8.22
CA GLY A 122 -13.64 -6.52 -8.12
C GLY A 122 -12.42 -5.91 -8.80
N ASN A 123 -11.61 -6.70 -9.52
CA ASN A 123 -10.43 -6.17 -10.21
C ASN A 123 -10.79 -5.05 -11.21
N SER A 124 -11.94 -5.16 -11.86
CA SER A 124 -12.41 -4.14 -12.80
C SER A 124 -12.79 -2.82 -12.11
N GLU A 125 -13.06 -2.86 -10.82
CA GLU A 125 -13.34 -1.67 -10.02
C GLU A 125 -12.05 -1.01 -9.49
N ILE A 126 -11.01 -1.83 -9.31
CA ILE A 126 -9.72 -1.37 -8.78
C ILE A 126 -8.83 -0.81 -9.90
N PHE A 127 -8.83 -1.47 -11.07
CA PHE A 127 -7.94 -1.15 -12.19
C PHE A 127 -8.75 -0.88 -13.45
N THR A 128 -9.03 0.40 -13.72
CA THR A 128 -9.66 0.84 -14.98
C THR A 128 -8.61 1.53 -15.84
N PHE A 129 -8.36 0.99 -17.02
CA PHE A 129 -7.34 1.52 -17.92
C PHE A 129 -8.00 1.92 -19.24
N SER A 130 -7.49 2.99 -19.85
CA SER A 130 -7.96 3.45 -21.17
C SER A 130 -7.52 2.47 -22.26
N PHE A 131 -8.25 2.47 -23.38
CA PHE A 131 -7.90 1.66 -24.56
C PHE A 131 -6.47 1.96 -25.04
N TRP A 132 -6.08 3.24 -25.02
CA TRP A 132 -4.75 3.66 -25.46
C TRP A 132 -3.64 3.09 -24.57
N LEU A 133 -3.93 2.94 -23.29
CA LEU A 133 -2.96 2.33 -22.36
C LEU A 133 -2.79 0.83 -22.66
N TYR A 134 -3.89 0.11 -22.93
CA TYR A 134 -3.83 -1.29 -23.35
C TYR A 134 -3.00 -1.46 -24.62
N LEU A 135 -3.17 -0.55 -25.59
CA LEU A 135 -2.42 -0.60 -26.86
C LEU A 135 -0.91 -0.37 -26.62
N LYS A 136 -0.54 0.57 -25.75
CA LYS A 136 0.86 0.80 -25.36
C LYS A 136 1.47 -0.46 -24.72
N ILE A 137 0.75 -1.06 -23.77
CA ILE A 137 1.18 -2.29 -23.10
C ILE A 137 1.39 -3.41 -24.13
N ALA A 138 0.44 -3.63 -25.03
CA ALA A 138 0.55 -4.64 -26.07
C ALA A 138 1.78 -4.41 -26.95
N GLY A 139 2.05 -3.17 -27.31
CA GLY A 139 3.26 -2.81 -28.08
C GLY A 139 4.55 -3.18 -27.36
N VAL A 140 4.62 -2.92 -26.06
CA VAL A 140 5.79 -3.27 -25.24
C VAL A 140 5.96 -4.79 -25.19
N LEU A 141 4.87 -5.55 -24.98
CA LEU A 141 4.94 -7.01 -24.92
C LEU A 141 5.45 -7.61 -26.23
N VAL A 142 4.92 -7.14 -27.38
CA VAL A 142 5.36 -7.59 -28.71
C VAL A 142 6.84 -7.22 -28.90
N GLY A 143 7.25 -6.02 -28.49
CA GLY A 143 8.64 -5.57 -28.57
C GLY A 143 9.60 -6.47 -27.80
N ILE A 144 9.22 -6.92 -26.61
CA ILE A 144 10.04 -7.84 -25.79
C ILE A 144 10.24 -9.18 -26.51
N PHE A 145 9.16 -9.76 -27.06
CA PHE A 145 9.27 -11.02 -27.80
C PHE A 145 10.16 -10.87 -29.05
N ALA A 146 9.99 -9.78 -29.80
CA ALA A 146 10.80 -9.50 -30.98
C ALA A 146 12.29 -9.34 -30.61
N ALA A 147 12.57 -8.57 -29.56
CA ALA A 147 13.94 -8.35 -29.09
C ALA A 147 14.62 -9.67 -28.68
N ASN A 148 13.93 -10.50 -27.90
CA ASN A 148 14.48 -11.80 -27.46
C ASN A 148 14.69 -12.76 -28.63
N THR A 149 13.82 -12.71 -29.65
CA THR A 149 14.00 -13.49 -30.86
C THR A 149 15.30 -13.06 -31.58
N LEU A 150 15.51 -11.74 -31.73
CA LEU A 150 16.73 -11.21 -32.33
C LEU A 150 17.99 -11.59 -31.53
N LEU A 151 17.91 -11.47 -30.19
CA LEU A 151 19.03 -11.83 -29.31
C LEU A 151 19.35 -13.34 -29.39
N ARG A 152 18.32 -14.18 -29.56
CA ARG A 152 18.53 -15.63 -29.73
C ARG A 152 19.20 -15.96 -31.07
N ILE A 153 18.80 -15.25 -32.13
CA ILE A 153 19.46 -15.35 -33.44
C ILE A 153 20.93 -14.91 -33.30
N LEU A 154 21.18 -13.81 -32.61
CA LEU A 154 22.53 -13.30 -32.36
C LEU A 154 23.36 -14.35 -31.60
N ALA A 155 22.78 -15.01 -30.60
CA ALA A 155 23.45 -16.08 -29.84
C ALA A 155 23.89 -17.22 -30.78
N GLY A 156 23.06 -17.57 -31.76
CA GLY A 156 23.43 -18.55 -32.80
C GLY A 156 24.60 -18.11 -33.64
N HIS A 157 24.63 -16.85 -34.06
CA HIS A 157 25.77 -16.28 -34.83
C HIS A 157 27.03 -16.25 -33.98
N CYS A 158 26.95 -15.89 -32.72
CA CYS A 158 28.11 -15.90 -31.80
C CYS A 158 28.65 -17.33 -31.63
N TYR A 159 27.77 -18.31 -31.51
CA TYR A 159 28.17 -19.72 -31.40
C TYR A 159 28.96 -20.17 -32.63
N THR A 160 28.51 -19.84 -33.83
CA THR A 160 29.21 -20.23 -35.07
C THR A 160 30.58 -19.54 -35.21
N ARG A 161 30.71 -18.32 -34.67
CA ARG A 161 31.97 -17.54 -34.81
C ARG A 161 32.96 -17.83 -33.68
N PHE A 162 32.49 -18.13 -32.48
CA PHE A 162 33.31 -18.25 -31.26
C PHE A 162 33.07 -19.61 -30.56
N HIS A 163 33.34 -20.71 -31.27
CA HIS A 163 33.15 -22.08 -30.79
C HIS A 163 33.81 -22.38 -29.43
N ARG A 164 34.82 -21.60 -29.03
CA ARG A 164 35.63 -21.87 -27.83
C ARG A 164 35.40 -20.88 -26.68
N CYS A 165 34.32 -20.11 -26.71
CA CYS A 165 33.98 -19.29 -25.54
C CYS A 165 33.67 -20.21 -24.34
N GLY A 166 34.58 -20.30 -23.43
CA GLY A 166 34.45 -21.16 -22.26
C GLY A 166 33.33 -20.68 -21.33
N PHE A 167 32.51 -21.58 -20.91
CA PHE A 167 31.43 -21.32 -19.92
C PHE A 167 32.01 -21.00 -18.54
N ARG A 168 33.20 -21.56 -18.25
CA ARG A 168 33.81 -21.52 -16.92
C ARG A 168 34.06 -20.09 -16.39
N PRO A 169 34.68 -19.17 -17.16
CA PRO A 169 34.93 -17.83 -16.62
C PRO A 169 33.64 -17.05 -16.36
N ILE A 170 32.60 -17.19 -17.22
CA ILE A 170 31.31 -16.52 -17.01
C ILE A 170 30.65 -17.05 -15.71
N LEU A 171 30.60 -18.36 -15.56
CA LEU A 171 30.00 -19.00 -14.39
C LEU A 171 30.77 -18.64 -13.12
N ALA A 172 32.11 -18.67 -13.17
CA ALA A 172 32.97 -18.29 -12.04
C ALA A 172 32.73 -16.83 -11.62
N THR A 173 32.60 -15.91 -12.61
CA THR A 173 32.32 -14.51 -12.33
C THR A 173 30.95 -14.35 -11.65
N LEU A 174 29.91 -15.03 -12.13
CA LEU A 174 28.57 -14.95 -11.54
C LEU A 174 28.55 -15.51 -10.10
N ILE A 175 29.26 -16.61 -9.85
CA ILE A 175 29.39 -17.17 -8.51
C ILE A 175 30.12 -16.17 -7.59
N LEU A 176 31.22 -15.58 -8.08
CA LEU A 176 31.98 -14.58 -7.33
C LEU A 176 31.10 -13.37 -6.98
N PHE A 177 30.29 -12.90 -7.93
CA PHE A 177 29.35 -11.81 -7.71
C PHE A 177 28.31 -12.17 -6.64
N ALA A 178 27.78 -13.39 -6.68
CA ALA A 178 26.81 -13.86 -5.68
C ALA A 178 27.45 -13.91 -4.28
N LEU A 179 28.65 -14.45 -4.17
CA LEU A 179 29.38 -14.51 -2.89
C LEU A 179 29.67 -13.10 -2.39
N PHE A 180 30.23 -12.23 -3.23
CA PHE A 180 30.58 -10.86 -2.84
C PHE A 180 29.35 -10.10 -2.35
N SER A 181 28.27 -10.09 -3.13
CA SER A 181 27.06 -9.32 -2.78
C SER A 181 26.43 -9.80 -1.46
N ASN A 182 26.36 -11.11 -1.25
CA ASN A 182 25.79 -11.67 -0.03
C ASN A 182 26.66 -11.40 1.21
N PHE A 183 27.98 -11.60 1.13
CA PHE A 183 28.88 -11.32 2.25
C PHE A 183 28.95 -9.82 2.54
N TYR A 184 28.99 -8.99 1.49
CA TYR A 184 29.02 -7.54 1.67
C TYR A 184 27.71 -7.03 2.30
N HIS A 185 26.56 -7.59 1.88
CA HIS A 185 25.27 -7.25 2.52
C HIS A 185 25.26 -7.65 3.99
N ALA A 186 25.74 -8.85 4.32
CA ALA A 186 25.80 -9.31 5.72
C ALA A 186 26.65 -8.35 6.58
N TYR A 187 27.79 -7.91 6.06
CA TYR A 187 28.63 -6.91 6.73
C TYR A 187 27.91 -5.56 6.83
N ALA A 188 27.34 -5.08 5.71
CA ALA A 188 26.68 -3.79 5.65
C ALA A 188 25.46 -3.68 6.58
N ALA A 189 24.74 -4.78 6.74
CA ALA A 189 23.58 -4.84 7.65
C ALA A 189 24.00 -4.59 9.11
N VAL A 190 25.16 -5.09 9.49
CA VAL A 190 25.70 -4.90 10.83
C VAL A 190 26.39 -3.53 10.97
N ALA A 191 27.15 -3.12 9.95
CA ALA A 191 27.88 -1.85 9.93
C ALA A 191 26.99 -0.63 9.59
N GLN A 192 25.71 -0.86 9.33
CA GLN A 192 24.71 0.19 8.97
C GLN A 192 25.13 0.99 7.75
N LYS A 193 25.63 0.28 6.71
CA LYS A 193 25.98 0.91 5.41
C LYS A 193 24.70 1.20 4.62
N THR A 194 24.22 2.41 4.72
CA THR A 194 22.92 2.87 4.19
C THR A 194 22.77 2.56 2.68
N SER A 195 23.81 2.83 1.89
CA SER A 195 23.76 2.63 0.43
C SER A 195 23.50 1.16 0.04
N VAL A 196 24.04 0.22 0.82
CA VAL A 196 23.86 -1.21 0.57
C VAL A 196 22.49 -1.68 1.06
N ILE A 197 22.16 -1.35 2.34
CA ILE A 197 20.93 -1.83 2.99
C ILE A 197 19.69 -1.30 2.26
N ARG A 198 19.71 -0.03 1.89
CA ARG A 198 18.54 0.62 1.27
C ARG A 198 18.38 0.28 -0.21
N SER A 199 19.45 -0.09 -0.91
CA SER A 199 19.36 -0.48 -2.32
C SER A 199 18.93 -1.94 -2.50
N ALA A 200 19.22 -2.83 -1.56
CA ALA A 200 18.89 -4.25 -1.67
C ALA A 200 17.39 -4.50 -1.94
N PRO A 201 16.45 -3.81 -1.23
CA PRO A 201 15.01 -4.02 -1.49
C PRO A 201 14.54 -3.57 -2.88
N CYS A 202 15.35 -2.84 -3.64
CA CYS A 202 15.00 -2.49 -5.02
C CYS A 202 15.00 -3.72 -5.94
N LEU A 203 15.77 -4.77 -5.60
CA LEU A 203 15.82 -6.00 -6.40
C LEU A 203 14.59 -6.88 -6.10
N PRO A 204 13.84 -7.31 -7.14
CA PRO A 204 12.62 -8.08 -6.91
C PRO A 204 12.93 -9.48 -6.38
N TYR A 205 12.25 -9.85 -5.29
CA TYR A 205 12.33 -11.17 -4.66
C TYR A 205 13.77 -11.54 -4.26
N TYR A 206 14.56 -10.52 -3.89
CA TYR A 206 15.96 -10.70 -3.50
C TYR A 206 16.05 -10.75 -1.97
N PHE A 207 16.62 -11.83 -1.44
CA PHE A 207 16.76 -12.06 0.00
C PHE A 207 18.25 -12.27 0.31
N PRO A 208 18.99 -11.17 0.48
CA PRO A 208 20.43 -11.28 0.74
C PRO A 208 20.72 -11.81 2.13
N LEU A 209 21.91 -12.37 2.28
CA LEU A 209 22.38 -12.94 3.53
C LEU A 209 22.46 -11.89 4.64
N THR A 210 21.96 -12.22 5.83
CA THR A 210 22.16 -11.45 7.05
C THR A 210 22.78 -12.37 8.10
N ALA A 211 23.79 -11.90 8.78
CA ALA A 211 24.54 -12.72 9.72
C ALA A 211 24.92 -11.93 10.99
N THR A 212 23.98 -11.13 11.49
CA THR A 212 24.21 -10.19 12.59
C THR A 212 24.78 -10.91 13.84
N ARG A 213 24.17 -12.04 14.24
CA ARG A 213 24.64 -12.80 15.42
C ARG A 213 26.03 -13.37 15.24
N LEU A 214 26.34 -13.87 14.06
CA LEU A 214 27.65 -14.44 13.76
C LEU A 214 28.72 -13.35 13.75
N MET A 215 28.43 -12.21 13.14
CA MET A 215 29.35 -11.08 13.06
C MET A 215 29.66 -10.47 14.44
N MET A 216 28.64 -10.44 15.32
CA MET A 216 28.85 -10.03 16.72
C MET A 216 29.73 -11.02 17.47
N LYS A 217 29.51 -12.33 17.28
CA LYS A 217 30.34 -13.37 17.93
C LYS A 217 31.79 -13.32 17.45
N LEU A 218 32.02 -12.97 16.19
CA LEU A 218 33.36 -12.87 15.60
C LEU A 218 34.07 -11.55 15.93
N GLY A 219 33.39 -10.63 16.67
CA GLY A 219 33.97 -9.35 17.06
C GLY A 219 34.14 -8.35 15.91
N VAL A 220 33.54 -8.61 14.78
CA VAL A 220 33.61 -7.71 13.59
C VAL A 220 32.91 -6.39 13.87
N VAL A 221 31.87 -6.40 14.74
CA VAL A 221 31.10 -5.22 15.11
C VAL A 221 30.80 -5.26 16.60
N SER A 222 30.89 -4.10 17.26
CA SER A 222 30.60 -3.96 18.69
C SER A 222 29.10 -4.06 18.96
N SER A 223 28.73 -4.70 20.05
CA SER A 223 27.34 -4.79 20.50
C SER A 223 26.71 -3.44 20.82
N LYS A 224 27.54 -2.41 21.02
CA LYS A 224 27.07 -1.04 21.30
C LYS A 224 26.58 -0.34 20.01
N ASP A 225 27.03 -0.81 18.86
CA ASP A 225 26.70 -0.20 17.59
C ASP A 225 25.47 -0.85 16.94
N VAL A 226 24.98 -1.94 17.53
CA VAL A 226 23.78 -2.63 17.04
C VAL A 226 22.57 -2.10 17.79
N ILE A 227 21.69 -1.44 17.10
CA ILE A 227 20.38 -1.09 17.65
C ILE A 227 19.66 -2.42 17.90
N LYS A 228 19.59 -2.83 19.16
CA LYS A 228 18.83 -4.03 19.55
C LYS A 228 17.34 -3.75 19.42
N MET A 229 16.87 -3.78 18.22
CA MET A 229 15.43 -3.86 18.00
C MET A 229 15.07 -5.34 17.97
N ASN A 230 14.86 -5.91 19.12
CA ASN A 230 14.26 -7.22 19.26
C ASN A 230 12.77 -7.09 18.94
N PHE A 231 12.48 -6.90 17.65
CA PHE A 231 11.16 -7.21 17.16
C PHE A 231 11.08 -8.74 17.20
N ASN A 232 10.71 -9.27 18.33
CA ASN A 232 10.37 -10.68 18.42
C ASN A 232 9.22 -10.92 17.44
N ASN A 233 9.51 -11.65 16.38
CA ASN A 233 8.50 -12.36 15.65
C ASN A 233 7.93 -13.41 16.62
N LYS A 234 7.09 -12.98 17.55
CA LYS A 234 6.24 -13.93 18.25
C LYS A 234 5.46 -14.65 17.16
N LYS A 235 5.62 -15.94 17.06
CA LYS A 235 4.71 -16.79 16.33
C LYS A 235 3.31 -16.39 16.78
N GLN A 236 2.53 -15.93 15.86
CA GLN A 236 1.16 -15.53 16.10
C GLN A 236 0.42 -16.67 16.81
N SER A 237 0.12 -16.48 18.07
CA SER A 237 -0.80 -17.36 18.76
C SER A 237 -2.20 -16.82 18.52
N ALA A 238 -3.13 -17.72 18.29
CA ALA A 238 -4.52 -17.36 18.00
C ALA A 238 -5.28 -16.83 19.23
N ASP A 239 -4.59 -16.61 20.34
CA ASP A 239 -5.22 -16.17 21.59
C ASP A 239 -5.27 -14.63 21.63
N LEU A 240 -6.28 -14.07 20.99
CA LEU A 240 -6.56 -12.64 21.05
C LEU A 240 -7.36 -12.31 22.30
N ASN A 241 -6.85 -11.40 23.12
CA ASN A 241 -7.59 -10.81 24.26
C ASN A 241 -8.24 -9.50 23.79
N TYR A 242 -9.45 -9.61 23.26
CA TYR A 242 -10.16 -8.48 22.67
C TYR A 242 -11.66 -8.58 22.97
N PRO A 243 -12.14 -7.80 23.92
CA PRO A 243 -11.43 -6.83 24.77
C PRO A 243 -10.60 -7.51 25.87
N ILE A 244 -9.69 -6.76 26.49
CA ILE A 244 -8.87 -7.26 27.61
C ILE A 244 -9.78 -7.50 28.82
N ASP A 245 -10.62 -6.52 29.17
CA ASP A 245 -11.63 -6.62 30.24
C ASP A 245 -13.04 -6.52 29.63
N SER A 246 -13.99 -7.21 30.23
CA SER A 246 -15.39 -7.18 29.81
C SER A 246 -15.94 -5.75 29.81
N LEU A 247 -16.77 -5.43 28.81
CA LEU A 247 -17.29 -4.08 28.63
C LEU A 247 -18.25 -3.70 29.76
N LYS A 248 -18.10 -2.48 30.24
CA LYS A 248 -18.96 -1.85 31.26
C LYS A 248 -19.68 -0.67 30.63
N TYR A 249 -20.87 -0.39 31.09
CA TYR A 249 -21.76 0.56 30.45
C TYR A 249 -22.33 1.59 31.42
N GLU A 250 -22.53 2.80 30.88
CA GLU A 250 -23.37 3.84 31.48
C GLU A 250 -24.59 3.96 30.57
N VAL A 251 -25.76 3.95 31.16
CA VAL A 251 -27.03 3.97 30.41
C VAL A 251 -27.26 5.34 29.77
N HIS A 252 -27.46 5.36 28.45
CA HIS A 252 -27.89 6.54 27.72
C HIS A 252 -29.37 6.44 27.40
N SER A 253 -30.12 7.47 27.78
CA SER A 253 -31.59 7.51 27.61
C SER A 253 -32.02 7.82 26.18
N ASN A 254 -31.12 8.34 25.34
CA ASN A 254 -31.46 8.82 23.99
C ASN A 254 -30.36 8.43 22.99
N PRO A 255 -30.52 7.28 22.31
CA PRO A 255 -29.49 6.81 21.38
C PRO A 255 -29.35 7.76 20.18
N LYS A 256 -28.12 8.10 19.84
CA LYS A 256 -27.80 8.96 18.71
C LYS A 256 -27.49 8.13 17.47
N ASN A 257 -27.94 8.63 16.32
CA ASN A 257 -27.54 8.06 15.03
C ASN A 257 -26.10 8.44 14.69
N VAL A 258 -25.47 7.66 13.82
CA VAL A 258 -24.12 7.93 13.35
C VAL A 258 -24.08 7.79 11.82
N VAL A 259 -23.52 8.79 11.15
CA VAL A 259 -23.20 8.72 9.72
C VAL A 259 -21.69 8.91 9.57
N LEU A 260 -21.02 7.88 9.08
CA LEU A 260 -19.60 7.91 8.74
C LEU A 260 -19.47 8.02 7.22
N ILE A 261 -18.88 9.12 6.76
CA ILE A 261 -18.59 9.36 5.34
C ILE A 261 -17.09 9.32 5.17
N ALA A 262 -16.60 8.35 4.40
CA ALA A 262 -15.19 8.24 4.06
C ALA A 262 -15.01 8.40 2.55
N ILE A 263 -14.01 9.19 2.17
CA ILE A 263 -13.62 9.39 0.78
C ILE A 263 -12.25 8.73 0.60
N ASP A 264 -12.18 7.69 -0.23
CA ASP A 264 -10.96 6.96 -0.52
C ASP A 264 -9.92 7.89 -1.13
N SER A 265 -8.68 7.81 -0.65
CA SER A 265 -7.53 8.57 -1.17
C SER A 265 -7.67 10.09 -1.00
N TRP A 266 -8.40 10.53 0.01
CA TRP A 266 -8.63 11.97 0.24
C TRP A 266 -7.54 12.54 1.15
N ASN A 267 -6.54 13.20 0.56
CA ASN A 267 -5.46 13.82 1.32
C ASN A 267 -5.89 15.16 1.93
N TYR A 268 -5.14 15.62 2.95
CA TYR A 268 -5.50 16.84 3.70
C TYR A 268 -5.48 18.09 2.82
N ARG A 269 -4.59 18.16 1.82
CA ARG A 269 -4.50 19.30 0.91
C ARG A 269 -5.73 19.47 0.04
N ALA A 270 -6.47 18.40 -0.20
CA ALA A 270 -7.70 18.43 -1.01
C ALA A 270 -8.93 18.73 -0.15
N PHE A 271 -8.74 19.31 1.03
CA PHE A 271 -9.80 19.77 1.92
C PHE A 271 -9.67 21.30 2.07
N ASN A 272 -10.40 22.04 1.26
CA ASN A 272 -10.43 23.51 1.32
C ASN A 272 -11.66 24.04 0.57
N GLN A 273 -11.91 25.34 0.67
CA GLN A 273 -13.10 25.98 0.09
C GLN A 273 -13.16 25.84 -1.44
N ASP A 274 -12.02 25.77 -2.12
CA ASP A 274 -11.98 25.70 -3.58
C ASP A 274 -12.32 24.30 -4.10
N ILE A 275 -11.80 23.23 -3.44
CA ILE A 275 -11.93 21.85 -3.89
C ILE A 275 -13.18 21.20 -3.28
N THR A 276 -13.43 21.44 -1.98
CA THR A 276 -14.54 20.81 -1.25
C THR A 276 -15.44 21.88 -0.60
N PRO A 277 -16.14 22.70 -1.41
CA PRO A 277 -16.95 23.78 -0.84
C PRO A 277 -18.09 23.30 0.05
N HIS A 278 -18.74 22.18 -0.27
CA HIS A 278 -19.87 21.67 0.52
C HIS A 278 -19.38 21.15 1.88
N ILE A 279 -18.32 20.33 1.89
CA ILE A 279 -17.74 19.80 3.13
C ILE A 279 -17.15 20.95 3.95
N SER A 280 -16.47 21.91 3.30
CA SER A 280 -15.87 23.05 3.99
C SER A 280 -16.92 23.93 4.66
N HIS A 281 -18.07 24.13 4.03
CA HIS A 281 -19.19 24.85 4.62
C HIS A 281 -19.73 24.10 5.86
N PHE A 282 -19.95 22.78 5.72
CA PHE A 282 -20.42 21.95 6.83
C PHE A 282 -19.41 21.92 7.99
N ALA A 283 -18.12 21.99 7.66
CA ALA A 283 -17.03 21.98 8.65
C ALA A 283 -17.08 23.17 9.63
N ASP A 284 -17.75 24.26 9.27
CA ASP A 284 -17.99 25.38 10.19
C ASP A 284 -18.85 24.98 11.40
N SER A 285 -19.65 23.91 11.25
CA SER A 285 -20.47 23.35 12.31
C SER A 285 -19.80 22.15 13.01
N CYS A 286 -18.62 21.75 12.58
CA CYS A 286 -17.91 20.55 13.06
C CYS A 286 -16.72 20.93 13.92
N SER A 287 -16.35 20.01 14.82
CA SER A 287 -15.01 19.99 15.38
C SER A 287 -14.06 19.50 14.29
N ARG A 288 -12.93 20.23 14.15
CA ARG A 288 -11.90 19.96 13.13
C ARG A 288 -10.65 19.43 13.82
N PHE A 289 -10.10 18.37 13.28
CA PHE A 289 -8.87 17.74 13.80
C PHE A 289 -7.76 17.93 12.77
N THR A 290 -6.96 18.95 12.95
CA THR A 290 -6.02 19.44 11.93
C THR A 290 -4.76 18.57 11.78
N SER A 291 -4.49 17.68 12.77
CA SER A 291 -3.31 16.81 12.78
C SER A 291 -3.72 15.34 12.84
N HIS A 292 -4.74 14.96 12.08
CA HIS A 292 -5.27 13.60 12.07
C HIS A 292 -4.48 12.72 11.11
N LEU A 293 -4.02 11.57 11.59
CA LEU A 293 -3.26 10.58 10.81
C LEU A 293 -4.06 9.31 10.60
N SER A 294 -4.00 8.78 9.40
CA SER A 294 -4.53 7.44 9.08
C SER A 294 -3.73 6.36 9.80
N SER A 295 -4.34 5.19 9.98
CA SER A 295 -3.67 4.00 10.52
C SER A 295 -2.84 3.27 9.47
N SER A 296 -2.93 3.66 8.20
CA SER A 296 -2.14 3.07 7.11
C SER A 296 -2.03 4.06 5.96
N ASN A 297 -1.22 3.71 4.98
CA ASN A 297 -1.11 4.42 3.71
C ASN A 297 -1.87 3.72 2.58
N GLY A 298 -2.78 2.82 2.91
CA GLY A 298 -3.63 2.11 1.96
C GLY A 298 -4.95 1.69 2.60
N THR A 299 -5.96 1.46 1.77
CA THR A 299 -7.35 1.24 2.18
C THR A 299 -7.49 0.06 3.15
N ARG A 300 -6.82 -1.05 2.87
CA ARG A 300 -6.92 -2.27 3.67
C ARG A 300 -6.58 -2.01 5.15
N GLY A 301 -5.41 -1.43 5.40
CA GLY A 301 -4.95 -1.15 6.76
C GLY A 301 -5.70 0.00 7.41
N SER A 302 -6.10 1.00 6.63
CA SER A 302 -6.79 2.19 7.13
C SER A 302 -8.20 1.86 7.62
N ILE A 303 -8.97 1.13 6.84
CA ILE A 303 -10.35 0.74 7.20
C ILE A 303 -10.31 -0.27 8.37
N PHE A 304 -9.36 -1.21 8.36
CA PHE A 304 -9.16 -2.11 9.50
C PHE A 304 -8.92 -1.30 10.79
N GLY A 305 -7.98 -0.36 10.76
CA GLY A 305 -7.63 0.47 11.92
C GLY A 305 -8.79 1.32 12.39
N LEU A 306 -9.61 1.82 11.47
CA LEU A 306 -10.78 2.63 11.79
C LEU A 306 -11.81 1.84 12.60
N PHE A 307 -12.13 0.61 12.19
CA PHE A 307 -13.19 -0.19 12.83
C PHE A 307 -12.70 -1.03 14.00
N PHE A 308 -11.51 -1.65 13.91
CA PHE A 308 -10.96 -2.42 15.02
C PHE A 308 -10.26 -1.55 16.06
N SER A 309 -9.81 -0.35 15.66
CA SER A 309 -9.01 0.53 16.52
C SER A 309 -7.68 -0.11 16.95
N LEU A 310 -7.19 -1.04 16.14
CA LEU A 310 -5.93 -1.76 16.30
C LEU A 310 -5.16 -1.72 14.99
N SER A 311 -3.84 -1.88 15.07
CA SER A 311 -3.00 -1.94 13.89
C SER A 311 -3.39 -3.13 12.99
N SER A 312 -3.35 -2.94 11.67
CA SER A 312 -3.61 -4.01 10.71
C SER A 312 -2.48 -5.06 10.66
N ILE A 313 -1.45 -4.90 11.47
CA ILE A 313 -0.51 -5.99 11.78
C ILE A 313 -1.28 -7.24 12.26
N TYR A 314 -2.39 -7.03 12.98
CA TYR A 314 -3.26 -8.11 13.48
C TYR A 314 -4.25 -8.66 12.46
N TRP A 315 -4.23 -8.20 11.21
CA TRP A 315 -5.21 -8.59 10.18
C TRP A 315 -5.43 -10.11 10.11
N THR A 316 -4.32 -10.86 9.98
CA THR A 316 -4.39 -12.32 9.85
C THR A 316 -5.00 -12.98 11.09
N ASP A 317 -4.67 -12.48 12.28
CA ASP A 317 -5.17 -13.03 13.54
C ASP A 317 -6.69 -12.89 13.62
N PHE A 318 -7.23 -11.72 13.28
CA PHE A 318 -8.68 -11.49 13.25
C PHE A 318 -9.36 -12.25 12.13
N GLU A 319 -8.70 -12.37 10.97
CA GLU A 319 -9.25 -13.14 9.84
C GLU A 319 -9.39 -14.63 10.21
N VAL A 320 -8.39 -15.20 10.85
CA VAL A 320 -8.38 -16.62 11.25
C VAL A 320 -9.36 -16.88 12.40
N SER A 321 -9.38 -15.99 13.41
CA SER A 321 -10.25 -16.15 14.58
C SER A 321 -11.73 -15.89 14.28
N GLY A 322 -12.02 -15.08 13.25
CA GLY A 322 -13.40 -14.67 12.93
C GLY A 322 -13.99 -13.65 13.91
N ILE A 323 -13.18 -13.12 14.82
CA ILE A 323 -13.65 -12.09 15.77
C ILE A 323 -13.92 -10.79 15.01
N GLN A 324 -15.09 -10.21 15.24
CA GLN A 324 -15.53 -8.99 14.56
C GLN A 324 -15.17 -7.75 15.41
N PRO A 325 -15.15 -6.55 14.79
CA PRO A 325 -14.92 -5.32 15.57
C PRO A 325 -15.93 -5.16 16.69
N LEU A 326 -15.44 -4.82 17.88
CA LEU A 326 -16.33 -4.55 19.04
C LEU A 326 -17.32 -3.44 18.73
N LEU A 327 -16.92 -2.43 17.97
CA LEU A 327 -17.83 -1.35 17.57
C LEU A 327 -19.05 -1.90 16.83
N ILE A 328 -18.84 -2.80 15.87
CA ILE A 328 -19.95 -3.40 15.09
C ILE A 328 -20.81 -4.29 16.01
N GLU A 329 -20.19 -5.10 16.85
CA GLU A 329 -20.93 -5.97 17.79
C GLU A 329 -21.78 -5.16 18.76
N GLU A 330 -21.22 -4.06 19.31
CA GLU A 330 -21.96 -3.20 20.25
C GLU A 330 -23.12 -2.46 19.57
N LEU A 331 -22.90 -1.98 18.34
CA LEU A 331 -23.98 -1.34 17.57
C LEU A 331 -25.16 -2.31 17.40
N LEU A 332 -24.87 -3.55 17.02
CA LEU A 332 -25.91 -4.58 16.85
C LEU A 332 -26.59 -4.92 18.17
N LYS A 333 -25.81 -5.06 19.25
CA LYS A 333 -26.32 -5.35 20.60
C LYS A 333 -27.26 -4.25 21.08
N GLN A 334 -26.97 -2.99 20.74
CA GLN A 334 -27.79 -1.85 21.11
C GLN A 334 -28.88 -1.53 20.07
N ASN A 335 -29.16 -2.49 19.19
CA ASN A 335 -30.29 -2.47 18.26
C ASN A 335 -30.17 -1.40 17.17
N TYR A 336 -28.91 -1.06 16.76
CA TYR A 336 -28.67 -0.14 15.65
C TYR A 336 -28.95 -0.84 14.31
N GLN A 337 -29.58 -0.10 13.41
CA GLN A 337 -29.73 -0.51 12.02
C GLN A 337 -28.47 -0.08 11.26
N ILE A 338 -27.65 -1.06 10.86
CA ILE A 338 -26.35 -0.78 10.21
C ILE A 338 -26.54 -0.85 8.69
N GLY A 339 -26.18 0.24 8.00
CA GLY A 339 -26.17 0.31 6.55
C GLY A 339 -24.75 0.59 6.03
N ILE A 340 -24.24 -0.27 5.16
CA ILE A 340 -22.93 -0.12 4.55
C ILE A 340 -23.15 0.18 3.06
N TYR A 341 -22.59 1.29 2.57
CA TYR A 341 -22.77 1.79 1.21
C TYR A 341 -21.39 1.91 0.54
N PRO A 342 -20.80 0.78 0.10
CA PRO A 342 -19.48 0.82 -0.53
C PRO A 342 -19.61 1.10 -2.02
N SER A 343 -18.86 2.05 -2.53
CA SER A 343 -18.76 2.27 -3.98
C SER A 343 -18.00 1.12 -4.63
N ALA A 344 -16.78 0.87 -4.18
CA ALA A 344 -16.00 -0.30 -4.58
C ALA A 344 -16.42 -1.53 -3.77
N THR A 345 -16.19 -2.72 -4.32
CA THR A 345 -16.52 -3.97 -3.64
C THR A 345 -15.76 -4.09 -2.29
N ILE A 346 -16.44 -4.67 -1.30
CA ILE A 346 -15.82 -5.00 -0.01
C ILE A 346 -15.56 -6.52 0.14
N VAL A 347 -15.59 -7.25 -0.97
CA VAL A 347 -15.19 -8.67 -1.00
C VAL A 347 -13.67 -8.79 -1.12
N ASN A 348 -13.03 -7.84 -1.81
CA ASN A 348 -11.57 -7.81 -1.96
C ASN A 348 -11.08 -6.34 -1.95
N PRO A 349 -10.43 -5.87 -0.87
CA PRO A 349 -10.08 -6.57 0.39
C PRO A 349 -11.32 -7.11 1.11
N PRO A 350 -11.19 -8.21 1.86
CA PRO A 350 -12.38 -8.90 2.39
C PRO A 350 -12.95 -8.21 3.65
N PHE A 351 -13.33 -6.96 3.54
CA PHE A 351 -13.98 -6.21 4.63
C PHE A 351 -15.32 -6.84 5.01
N ALA A 352 -16.06 -7.36 4.03
CA ALA A 352 -17.33 -8.04 4.27
C ALA A 352 -17.17 -9.19 5.26
N LYS A 353 -16.06 -9.94 5.14
CA LYS A 353 -15.76 -11.08 6.01
C LYS A 353 -15.23 -10.63 7.38
N ILE A 354 -14.27 -9.70 7.39
CA ILE A 354 -13.46 -9.38 8.59
C ILE A 354 -14.17 -8.35 9.46
N LEU A 355 -14.83 -7.36 8.85
CA LEU A 355 -15.42 -6.24 9.58
C LEU A 355 -16.94 -6.35 9.74
N PHE A 356 -17.64 -6.89 8.74
CA PHE A 356 -19.08 -6.71 8.61
C PHE A 356 -19.87 -8.02 8.49
N SER A 357 -19.27 -9.18 8.80
CA SER A 357 -19.93 -10.48 8.58
C SER A 357 -21.21 -10.66 9.40
N LYS A 358 -21.34 -9.94 10.51
CA LYS A 358 -22.52 -9.99 11.37
C LYS A 358 -23.61 -8.96 10.99
N VAL A 359 -23.32 -8.08 10.03
CA VAL A 359 -24.29 -7.05 9.59
C VAL A 359 -25.36 -7.71 8.73
N PRO A 360 -26.65 -7.59 9.12
CA PRO A 360 -27.75 -8.18 8.32
C PRO A 360 -27.87 -7.49 6.95
N ASP A 361 -28.17 -8.29 5.93
CA ASP A 361 -28.41 -7.80 4.56
C ASP A 361 -27.27 -6.92 4.03
N LEU A 362 -26.04 -7.34 4.29
CA LEU A 362 -24.85 -6.57 3.94
C LEU A 362 -24.73 -6.38 2.42
N ARG A 363 -24.61 -5.13 2.01
CA ARG A 363 -24.34 -4.75 0.62
C ARG A 363 -22.82 -4.85 0.38
N THR A 364 -22.40 -5.79 -0.47
CA THR A 364 -20.98 -6.06 -0.70
C THR A 364 -20.42 -5.35 -1.92
N HIS A 365 -21.29 -4.91 -2.83
CA HIS A 365 -20.90 -4.19 -4.05
C HIS A 365 -22.02 -3.28 -4.50
N THR A 366 -21.68 -2.33 -5.38
CA THR A 366 -22.63 -1.38 -5.98
C THR A 366 -22.52 -1.47 -7.50
N GLU A 367 -23.66 -1.55 -8.18
CA GLU A 367 -23.72 -1.59 -9.63
C GLU A 367 -23.38 -0.23 -10.22
N GLY A 368 -22.59 -0.24 -11.28
CA GLY A 368 -22.18 0.94 -12.04
C GLY A 368 -20.99 0.60 -12.92
N LYS A 369 -21.00 1.14 -14.15
CA LYS A 369 -19.94 0.87 -15.12
C LYS A 369 -18.65 1.61 -14.78
N THR A 370 -18.78 2.78 -14.16
CA THR A 370 -17.66 3.64 -13.80
C THR A 370 -17.67 3.91 -12.30
N VAL A 371 -16.55 4.39 -11.79
CA VAL A 371 -16.44 4.84 -10.39
C VAL A 371 -17.47 5.95 -10.12
N TYR A 372 -17.62 6.88 -11.08
CA TYR A 372 -18.59 7.97 -10.99
C TYR A 372 -20.02 7.42 -10.85
N ASP A 373 -20.39 6.44 -11.69
CA ASP A 373 -21.72 5.81 -11.63
C ASP A 373 -21.98 5.20 -10.24
N ARG A 374 -20.97 4.50 -9.69
CA ARG A 374 -21.11 3.84 -8.39
C ARG A 374 -21.24 4.87 -7.24
N ASP A 375 -20.44 5.93 -7.27
CA ASP A 375 -20.53 6.99 -6.25
C ASP A 375 -21.89 7.71 -6.32
N CYS A 376 -22.38 7.98 -7.53
CA CYS A 376 -23.73 8.54 -7.72
C CYS A 376 -24.79 7.57 -7.20
N ARG A 377 -24.61 6.26 -7.44
CA ARG A 377 -25.58 5.24 -7.04
C ARG A 377 -25.65 5.10 -5.52
N ILE A 378 -24.52 5.04 -4.81
CA ILE A 378 -24.57 4.94 -3.34
C ILE A 378 -25.21 6.19 -2.75
N THR A 379 -24.97 7.34 -3.33
CA THR A 379 -25.59 8.60 -2.87
C THR A 379 -27.09 8.55 -3.06
N ALA A 380 -27.58 8.21 -4.25
CA ALA A 380 -29.01 8.13 -4.54
C ALA A 380 -29.71 7.11 -3.64
N ASP A 381 -29.11 5.93 -3.49
CA ASP A 381 -29.67 4.86 -2.65
C ASP A 381 -29.73 5.29 -1.17
N TYR A 382 -28.69 5.99 -0.69
CA TYR A 382 -28.69 6.48 0.69
C TYR A 382 -29.68 7.60 0.93
N LEU A 383 -29.82 8.53 -0.03
CA LEU A 383 -30.84 9.59 0.07
C LEU A 383 -32.25 8.99 0.19
N GLN A 384 -32.53 7.93 -0.56
CA GLN A 384 -33.80 7.20 -0.47
C GLN A 384 -33.93 6.49 0.88
N ALA A 385 -32.85 5.85 1.35
CA ALA A 385 -32.85 5.15 2.64
C ALA A 385 -33.11 6.10 3.82
N LEU A 386 -32.66 7.34 3.74
CA LEU A 386 -32.89 8.34 4.80
C LEU A 386 -34.37 8.67 5.00
N ASP A 387 -35.21 8.50 3.99
CA ASP A 387 -36.67 8.68 4.15
C ASP A 387 -37.25 7.66 5.13
N THR A 388 -36.77 6.43 5.09
CA THR A 388 -37.20 5.36 6.01
C THR A 388 -36.47 5.45 7.37
N LEU A 389 -35.16 5.62 7.34
CA LEU A 389 -34.34 5.70 8.57
C LEU A 389 -34.77 6.88 9.46
N GLY A 390 -35.05 8.03 8.82
CA GLY A 390 -35.45 9.24 9.53
C GLY A 390 -36.80 9.16 10.21
N SER A 391 -37.71 8.29 9.75
CA SER A 391 -39.02 8.09 10.33
C SER A 391 -39.09 6.89 11.28
N GLY A 392 -38.03 6.10 11.37
CA GLY A 392 -37.96 4.90 12.20
C GLY A 392 -37.71 5.21 13.68
N THR A 393 -37.94 4.21 14.53
CA THR A 393 -37.72 4.31 15.98
C THR A 393 -36.34 3.79 16.40
N LYS A 394 -35.67 3.00 15.52
CA LYS A 394 -34.36 2.44 15.82
C LYS A 394 -33.27 3.46 15.47
N PRO A 395 -32.20 3.54 16.27
CA PRO A 395 -31.05 4.31 15.87
C PRO A 395 -30.35 3.62 14.68
N PHE A 396 -29.62 4.40 13.88
CA PHE A 396 -28.91 3.86 12.72
C PHE A 396 -27.44 4.26 12.73
N PHE A 397 -26.63 3.38 12.15
CA PHE A 397 -25.22 3.63 11.82
C PHE A 397 -25.08 3.40 10.32
N SER A 398 -24.64 4.42 9.61
CA SER A 398 -24.43 4.35 8.16
C SER A 398 -22.98 4.64 7.81
N PHE A 399 -22.41 3.81 6.95
CA PHE A 399 -21.04 4.01 6.44
C PHE A 399 -21.12 4.15 4.92
N LEU A 400 -20.83 5.34 4.43
CA LEU A 400 -20.73 5.64 3.00
C LEU A 400 -19.25 5.73 2.62
N PHE A 401 -18.84 4.93 1.65
CA PHE A 401 -17.43 4.85 1.26
C PHE A 401 -17.30 5.20 -0.23
N TYR A 402 -16.91 6.43 -0.50
CA TYR A 402 -16.75 7.01 -1.83
C TYR A 402 -15.41 6.65 -2.43
N ASP A 403 -15.35 6.46 -3.76
CA ASP A 403 -14.18 5.92 -4.46
C ASP A 403 -13.66 6.85 -5.58
N LEU A 404 -14.33 7.97 -5.86
CA LEU A 404 -13.99 8.85 -6.99
C LEU A 404 -12.53 9.34 -6.98
N ALA A 405 -12.05 9.77 -5.82
CA ALA A 405 -10.69 10.29 -5.69
C ALA A 405 -9.62 9.21 -5.92
N HIS A 406 -9.95 7.96 -5.61
CA HIS A 406 -9.08 6.81 -5.85
C HIS A 406 -9.13 6.38 -7.32
N GLY A 407 -10.30 6.43 -7.95
CA GLY A 407 -10.52 5.92 -9.29
C GLY A 407 -10.11 6.86 -10.42
N TYR A 408 -9.94 8.15 -10.13
CA TYR A 408 -9.57 9.18 -11.12
C TYR A 408 -10.50 9.21 -12.34
N GLU A 409 -11.80 8.95 -12.16
CA GLU A 409 -12.70 8.79 -13.28
C GLU A 409 -13.99 9.59 -13.07
N VAL A 410 -14.14 10.65 -13.85
CA VAL A 410 -15.38 11.43 -13.94
C VAL A 410 -15.70 11.67 -15.43
N PRO A 411 -16.97 11.95 -15.78
CA PRO A 411 -17.30 12.35 -17.15
C PRO A 411 -16.50 13.58 -17.58
N LYS A 412 -16.23 13.69 -18.88
CA LYS A 412 -15.40 14.78 -19.44
C LYS A 412 -15.94 16.17 -19.10
N ASP A 413 -17.25 16.32 -19.03
CA ASP A 413 -17.91 17.59 -18.69
C ASP A 413 -17.71 17.98 -17.21
N LYS A 414 -17.17 17.08 -16.39
CA LYS A 414 -16.85 17.33 -14.98
C LYS A 414 -15.38 17.71 -14.75
N LEU A 415 -14.56 17.74 -15.81
CA LEU A 415 -13.13 18.07 -15.72
C LEU A 415 -12.83 19.57 -15.84
N TYR A 416 -13.85 20.42 -15.81
CA TYR A 416 -13.70 21.85 -16.09
C TYR A 416 -13.15 22.66 -14.93
N ARG A 417 -13.33 22.21 -13.70
CA ARG A 417 -13.11 23.04 -12.50
C ARG A 417 -11.62 23.34 -12.27
N PHE A 418 -10.77 22.34 -12.45
CA PHE A 418 -9.33 22.47 -12.28
C PHE A 418 -8.65 22.10 -13.59
N GLN A 419 -7.94 23.12 -14.17
CA GLN A 419 -7.30 22.99 -15.48
C GLN A 419 -5.86 23.51 -15.40
N PRO A 420 -4.92 22.97 -16.21
CA PRO A 420 -5.10 21.88 -17.16
C PRO A 420 -5.31 20.54 -16.44
N SER A 421 -6.10 19.65 -17.01
CA SER A 421 -6.39 18.35 -16.41
C SER A 421 -6.22 17.23 -17.42
N TRP A 422 -5.61 16.12 -16.98
CA TRP A 422 -5.69 14.86 -17.73
C TRP A 422 -7.15 14.39 -17.75
N GLU A 423 -7.50 13.63 -18.80
CA GLU A 423 -8.81 12.99 -18.94
C GLU A 423 -8.86 11.61 -18.29
N PHE A 424 -7.70 10.99 -18.09
CA PHE A 424 -7.55 9.68 -17.44
C PHE A 424 -6.14 9.59 -16.84
N ALA A 425 -5.96 8.69 -15.88
CA ALA A 425 -4.65 8.49 -15.23
C ALA A 425 -3.72 7.70 -16.17
N ASP A 426 -2.77 8.38 -16.79
CA ASP A 426 -1.78 7.76 -17.67
C ASP A 426 -0.51 7.44 -16.87
N TYR A 427 -0.52 6.27 -16.22
CA TYR A 427 0.57 5.82 -15.35
C TYR A 427 1.91 5.66 -16.09
N MET A 428 1.87 5.46 -17.42
CA MET A 428 3.08 5.28 -18.22
C MET A 428 3.86 6.59 -18.41
N LYS A 429 3.23 7.72 -18.18
CA LYS A 429 3.89 9.03 -18.26
C LYS A 429 4.59 9.43 -16.97
N LEU A 430 4.28 8.75 -15.85
CA LEU A 430 4.75 9.18 -14.53
C LEU A 430 6.24 8.94 -14.37
N ASN A 431 6.96 10.00 -14.01
CA ASN A 431 8.39 10.00 -13.71
C ASN A 431 8.70 11.25 -12.88
N ASN A 432 9.96 11.39 -12.45
CA ASN A 432 10.32 12.47 -11.54
C ASN A 432 10.39 13.85 -12.21
N ASP A 433 10.39 13.92 -13.54
CA ASP A 433 10.56 15.15 -14.30
C ASP A 433 9.24 15.72 -14.85
N ILE A 434 8.17 14.92 -14.85
CA ILE A 434 6.89 15.36 -15.38
C ILE A 434 6.27 16.43 -14.48
N ASP A 435 5.57 17.41 -15.09
CA ASP A 435 4.74 18.35 -14.36
C ASP A 435 3.54 17.60 -13.77
N PRO A 436 3.40 17.52 -12.45
CA PRO A 436 2.29 16.79 -11.84
C PRO A 436 0.93 17.50 -11.97
N THR A 437 0.90 18.77 -12.34
CA THR A 437 -0.29 19.62 -12.29
C THR A 437 -1.49 19.02 -13.05
N PRO A 438 -1.34 18.50 -14.28
CA PRO A 438 -2.52 17.95 -14.96
C PRO A 438 -3.10 16.71 -14.29
N PHE A 439 -2.25 15.85 -13.71
CA PHE A 439 -2.71 14.67 -12.97
C PHE A 439 -3.33 15.08 -11.63
N LEU A 440 -2.69 16.00 -10.93
CA LEU A 440 -3.21 16.54 -9.66
C LEU A 440 -4.58 17.20 -9.87
N ASN A 441 -4.75 17.94 -10.96
CA ASN A 441 -6.04 18.57 -11.29
C ASN A 441 -7.13 17.56 -11.65
N LEU A 442 -6.77 16.44 -12.27
CA LEU A 442 -7.70 15.32 -12.45
C LEU A 442 -8.20 14.81 -11.10
N TYR A 443 -7.28 14.59 -10.16
CA TYR A 443 -7.61 14.18 -8.78
C TYR A 443 -8.51 15.21 -8.11
N TYR A 444 -8.18 16.51 -8.20
CA TYR A 444 -8.99 17.57 -7.60
C TYR A 444 -10.39 17.63 -8.20
N ASN A 445 -10.53 17.42 -9.51
CA ASN A 445 -11.86 17.36 -10.17
C ASN A 445 -12.68 16.18 -9.60
N CYS A 446 -12.03 15.04 -9.35
CA CYS A 446 -12.69 13.88 -8.76
C CYS A 446 -13.10 14.13 -7.30
N VAL A 447 -12.23 14.76 -6.50
CA VAL A 447 -12.56 15.13 -5.11
C VAL A 447 -13.72 16.12 -5.08
N ALA A 448 -13.73 17.09 -6.00
CA ALA A 448 -14.81 18.08 -6.08
C ALA A 448 -16.17 17.42 -6.39
N GLU A 449 -16.19 16.40 -7.23
CA GLU A 449 -17.43 15.65 -7.52
C GLU A 449 -17.86 14.83 -6.29
N ALA A 450 -16.91 14.19 -5.59
CA ALA A 450 -17.22 13.51 -4.33
C ALA A 450 -17.80 14.48 -3.31
N ASP A 451 -17.24 15.68 -3.19
CA ASP A 451 -17.76 16.76 -2.34
C ASP A 451 -19.21 17.11 -2.69
N SER A 452 -19.52 17.21 -3.97
CA SER A 452 -20.91 17.51 -4.42
C SER A 452 -21.88 16.43 -3.98
N LEU A 453 -21.50 15.17 -4.11
CA LEU A 453 -22.32 14.03 -3.69
C LEU A 453 -22.50 14.00 -2.17
N VAL A 454 -21.43 14.22 -1.42
CA VAL A 454 -21.48 14.33 0.06
C VAL A 454 -22.39 15.51 0.45
N GLY A 455 -22.31 16.61 -0.28
CA GLY A 455 -23.18 17.78 -0.08
C GLY A 455 -24.66 17.42 -0.16
N CYS A 456 -25.05 16.55 -1.10
CA CYS A 456 -26.44 16.08 -1.20
C CYS A 456 -26.87 15.33 0.06
N VAL A 457 -25.98 14.48 0.61
CA VAL A 457 -26.26 13.73 1.84
C VAL A 457 -26.41 14.68 3.03
N LEU A 458 -25.50 15.64 3.15
CA LEU A 458 -25.54 16.60 4.27
C LEU A 458 -26.80 17.47 4.21
N HIS A 459 -27.19 17.90 3.01
CA HIS A 459 -28.40 18.68 2.81
C HIS A 459 -29.66 17.87 3.19
N LYS A 460 -29.70 16.59 2.80
CA LYS A 460 -30.83 15.70 3.14
C LYS A 460 -30.95 15.50 4.64
N LEU A 461 -29.81 15.32 5.34
CA LEU A 461 -29.79 15.19 6.80
C LEU A 461 -30.36 16.45 7.48
N GLU A 462 -29.99 17.62 6.96
CA GLU A 462 -30.47 18.91 7.46
C GLU A 462 -31.98 19.07 7.18
N GLU A 463 -32.40 18.82 5.94
CA GLU A 463 -33.81 18.91 5.50
C GLU A 463 -34.72 18.02 6.36
N LYS A 464 -34.28 16.81 6.67
CA LYS A 464 -35.04 15.85 7.48
C LYS A 464 -34.91 16.12 8.99
N LYS A 465 -34.16 17.15 9.39
CA LYS A 465 -33.87 17.49 10.81
C LYS A 465 -33.18 16.34 11.56
N LEU A 466 -32.48 15.47 10.83
CA LEU A 466 -31.77 14.35 11.43
C LEU A 466 -30.48 14.79 12.13
N LEU A 467 -29.92 15.95 11.75
CA LEU A 467 -28.73 16.50 12.41
C LEU A 467 -28.95 16.81 13.89
N ASP A 468 -30.22 16.98 14.32
CA ASP A 468 -30.55 17.22 15.74
C ASP A 468 -30.19 16.02 16.64
N ASN A 469 -30.10 14.80 16.07
CA ASN A 469 -29.78 13.57 16.81
C ASN A 469 -28.79 12.65 16.10
N THR A 470 -27.95 13.19 15.22
CA THR A 470 -27.01 12.39 14.42
C THR A 470 -25.61 12.96 14.53
N LEU A 471 -24.64 12.11 14.92
CA LEU A 471 -23.22 12.41 14.75
C LEU A 471 -22.85 12.17 13.29
N VAL A 472 -22.11 13.11 12.70
CA VAL A 472 -21.59 12.96 11.34
C VAL A 472 -20.06 13.04 11.39
N ILE A 473 -19.40 12.01 10.89
CA ILE A 473 -17.95 11.97 10.77
C ILE A 473 -17.60 11.96 9.27
N ILE A 474 -16.76 12.90 8.84
CA ILE A 474 -16.30 12.98 7.47
C ILE A 474 -14.77 12.88 7.50
N THR A 475 -14.22 11.88 6.81
CA THR A 475 -12.78 11.61 6.82
C THR A 475 -12.35 10.96 5.51
N GLY A 476 -11.03 10.78 5.33
CA GLY A 476 -10.47 9.92 4.31
C GLY A 476 -9.98 8.61 4.93
N ASP A 477 -9.62 7.66 4.10
CA ASP A 477 -8.97 6.45 4.62
C ASP A 477 -7.45 6.64 4.64
N HIS A 478 -6.86 7.21 3.59
CA HIS A 478 -5.44 7.58 3.49
C HIS A 478 -5.30 8.73 2.49
N GLY A 479 -4.10 9.26 2.37
CA GLY A 479 -3.83 10.34 1.41
C GLY A 479 -3.48 9.82 0.03
N GLN A 480 -3.00 10.73 -0.81
CA GLN A 480 -2.62 10.46 -2.19
C GLN A 480 -1.49 11.41 -2.57
N GLU A 481 -0.43 10.87 -3.19
CA GLU A 481 0.78 11.61 -3.50
C GLU A 481 0.92 11.86 -4.99
N PHE A 482 1.39 13.05 -5.36
CA PHE A 482 1.63 13.49 -6.73
C PHE A 482 3.04 14.05 -6.86
N ASN A 483 4.01 13.28 -6.36
CA ASN A 483 5.45 13.60 -6.40
C ASN A 483 5.82 14.89 -5.64
N GLU A 484 5.08 15.23 -4.58
CA GLU A 484 5.33 16.44 -3.80
C GLU A 484 6.74 16.48 -3.19
N ASN A 485 7.28 15.32 -2.84
CA ASN A 485 8.63 15.21 -2.26
C ASN A 485 9.74 15.09 -3.32
N HIS A 486 9.41 15.11 -4.60
CA HIS A 486 10.36 15.01 -5.72
C HIS A 486 11.24 13.75 -5.65
N LYS A 487 10.64 12.62 -5.20
CA LYS A 487 11.30 11.33 -5.07
C LYS A 487 10.62 10.26 -5.92
N ASN A 488 9.82 10.68 -6.89
CA ASN A 488 9.10 9.82 -7.83
C ASN A 488 8.10 8.90 -7.13
N TYR A 489 7.36 9.46 -6.15
CA TYR A 489 6.26 8.77 -5.50
C TYR A 489 4.93 9.28 -6.05
N TRP A 490 4.11 8.35 -6.52
CA TRP A 490 2.79 8.62 -7.10
C TRP A 490 1.77 7.68 -6.47
N GLY A 491 0.64 8.24 -6.03
CA GLY A 491 -0.43 7.45 -5.43
C GLY A 491 -0.27 7.26 -3.92
N HIS A 492 -0.45 6.03 -3.48
CA HIS A 492 -0.41 5.68 -2.04
C HIS A 492 0.22 4.29 -1.88
N GLY A 493 0.41 3.87 -0.64
CA GLY A 493 0.95 2.55 -0.33
C GLY A 493 2.47 2.45 -0.41
N SER A 494 3.18 3.56 -0.66
CA SER A 494 4.61 3.54 -0.97
C SER A 494 5.49 4.20 0.10
N ASN A 495 4.92 5.07 0.94
CA ASN A 495 5.66 5.69 2.05
C ASN A 495 4.68 6.17 3.11
N TYR A 496 5.20 6.67 4.23
CA TYR A 496 4.40 7.15 5.35
C TYR A 496 4.55 8.65 5.59
N SER A 497 4.88 9.40 4.53
CA SER A 497 4.94 10.86 4.60
C SER A 497 3.53 11.43 4.82
N PRO A 498 3.43 12.71 5.27
CA PRO A 498 2.12 13.32 5.50
C PRO A 498 1.19 13.31 4.29
N VAL A 499 1.75 13.35 3.06
CA VAL A 499 0.92 13.35 1.84
C VAL A 499 0.09 12.08 1.73
N GLN A 500 0.59 10.95 2.27
CA GLN A 500 -0.10 9.66 2.22
C GLN A 500 -0.81 9.30 3.53
N THR A 501 -0.52 9.99 4.64
CA THR A 501 -1.04 9.62 5.96
C THR A 501 -1.84 10.72 6.66
N HIS A 502 -1.60 11.99 6.34
CA HIS A 502 -2.33 13.12 6.95
C HIS A 502 -3.60 13.37 6.14
N ILE A 503 -4.74 13.22 6.79
CA ILE A 503 -6.06 13.25 6.15
C ILE A 503 -7.02 14.14 6.92
N PRO A 504 -8.12 14.61 6.29
CA PRO A 504 -9.14 15.37 6.99
C PRO A 504 -9.91 14.48 8.00
N PHE A 505 -10.31 15.06 9.10
CA PHE A 505 -11.24 14.43 10.05
C PHE A 505 -12.12 15.51 10.66
N LEU A 506 -13.42 15.40 10.42
CA LEU A 506 -14.45 16.31 10.91
C LEU A 506 -15.45 15.53 11.75
N LEU A 507 -15.84 16.09 12.88
CA LEU A 507 -16.87 15.51 13.75
C LEU A 507 -17.96 16.54 14.00
N TYR A 508 -19.15 16.29 13.47
CA TYR A 508 -20.36 17.02 13.84
C TYR A 508 -21.04 16.29 14.99
N GLU A 509 -21.26 16.99 16.07
CA GLU A 509 -21.89 16.42 17.28
C GLU A 509 -23.07 17.31 17.67
N PRO A 510 -24.32 16.78 17.65
CA PRO A 510 -25.49 17.62 17.91
C PRO A 510 -25.45 18.21 19.32
N GLY A 511 -25.72 19.50 19.41
CA GLY A 511 -25.78 20.21 20.68
C GLY A 511 -24.43 20.63 21.24
N GLU A 512 -23.32 20.25 20.59
CA GLU A 512 -21.98 20.60 21.05
C GLU A 512 -21.42 21.78 20.24
N GLN A 513 -20.68 22.63 20.91
CA GLN A 513 -19.97 23.74 20.24
C GLN A 513 -18.78 23.18 19.48
N PRO A 514 -18.59 23.55 18.21
CA PRO A 514 -17.44 23.08 17.44
C PRO A 514 -16.13 23.69 17.95
N HIS A 515 -15.07 22.89 17.94
CA HIS A 515 -13.72 23.29 18.33
C HIS A 515 -12.72 22.87 17.26
N THR A 516 -11.63 23.61 17.14
CA THR A 516 -10.51 23.20 16.32
C THR A 516 -9.42 22.61 17.21
N TYR A 517 -9.11 21.34 17.00
CA TYR A 517 -8.11 20.58 17.76
C TYR A 517 -6.84 20.43 16.93
N HIS A 518 -5.69 20.76 17.53
CA HIS A 518 -4.38 20.72 16.85
C HIS A 518 -3.49 19.58 17.35
N HIS A 519 -3.90 18.85 18.39
CA HIS A 519 -3.15 17.70 18.88
C HIS A 519 -3.24 16.55 17.86
N ARG A 520 -2.24 15.67 17.89
CA ARG A 520 -2.24 14.47 17.02
C ARG A 520 -3.41 13.58 17.37
N THR A 521 -4.23 13.25 16.36
CA THR A 521 -5.29 12.24 16.44
C THR A 521 -5.07 11.20 15.36
N THR A 522 -5.68 10.03 15.51
CA THR A 522 -5.50 8.94 14.56
C THR A 522 -6.80 8.20 14.32
N HIS A 523 -6.84 7.36 13.29
CA HIS A 523 -7.97 6.48 13.01
C HIS A 523 -8.28 5.55 14.19
N TYR A 524 -7.29 5.22 15.02
CA TYR A 524 -7.53 4.40 16.22
C TYR A 524 -8.41 5.12 17.25
N ASP A 525 -8.57 6.43 17.15
CA ASP A 525 -9.40 7.23 18.07
C ASP A 525 -10.89 7.19 17.71
N PHE A 526 -11.24 6.74 16.50
CA PHE A 526 -12.64 6.75 16.03
C PHE A 526 -13.51 5.80 16.83
N ALA A 527 -13.17 4.51 16.90
CA ALA A 527 -13.99 3.52 17.57
C ALA A 527 -14.16 3.80 19.07
N PRO A 528 -13.09 4.10 19.85
CA PRO A 528 -13.30 4.40 21.27
C PRO A 528 -14.13 5.66 21.49
N THR A 529 -14.07 6.66 20.60
CA THR A 529 -14.92 7.85 20.70
C THR A 529 -16.40 7.47 20.57
N LEU A 530 -16.77 6.64 19.58
CA LEU A 530 -18.15 6.17 19.43
C LEU A 530 -18.57 5.24 20.56
N MET A 531 -17.68 4.32 20.97
CA MET A 531 -17.97 3.40 22.06
C MET A 531 -18.33 4.16 23.33
N ASN A 532 -17.59 5.21 23.65
CA ASN A 532 -17.84 6.02 24.85
C ASN A 532 -19.02 6.98 24.67
N LYS A 533 -18.96 7.86 23.66
CA LYS A 533 -19.96 8.95 23.52
C LYS A 533 -21.32 8.49 23.04
N VAL A 534 -21.37 7.46 22.22
CA VAL A 534 -22.63 7.01 21.59
C VAL A 534 -23.17 5.76 22.27
N LEU A 535 -22.31 4.80 22.58
CA LEU A 535 -22.72 3.48 23.07
C LEU A 535 -22.58 3.32 24.60
N GLY A 536 -22.07 4.35 25.29
CA GLY A 536 -22.02 4.38 26.75
C GLY A 536 -21.00 3.43 27.39
N VAL A 537 -20.02 2.96 26.64
CA VAL A 537 -18.95 2.10 27.17
C VAL A 537 -17.99 2.93 28.02
N THR A 538 -17.78 2.51 29.26
CA THR A 538 -16.98 3.27 30.24
C THR A 538 -15.56 2.72 30.42
N ASN A 539 -15.24 1.58 29.84
CA ASN A 539 -13.88 1.03 29.87
C ASN A 539 -12.87 2.04 29.33
N PRO A 540 -11.64 2.07 29.87
CA PRO A 540 -10.59 2.86 29.22
C PRO A 540 -10.34 2.31 27.81
N PRO A 541 -10.06 3.17 26.83
CA PRO A 541 -9.81 2.70 25.45
C PRO A 541 -8.74 1.61 25.36
N SER A 542 -7.73 1.63 26.24
CA SER A 542 -6.64 0.62 26.26
C SER A 542 -7.14 -0.82 26.41
N ASP A 543 -8.38 -1.04 26.86
CA ASP A 543 -8.94 -2.40 26.96
C ASP A 543 -9.24 -3.02 25.59
N TYR A 544 -9.38 -2.19 24.54
CA TYR A 544 -9.81 -2.70 23.23
C TYR A 544 -9.26 -1.89 22.04
N SER A 545 -8.40 -0.89 22.30
CA SER A 545 -7.99 0.08 21.27
C SER A 545 -6.54 0.52 21.48
N MET A 546 -5.88 0.86 20.39
CA MET A 546 -4.58 1.55 20.41
C MET A 546 -4.75 3.06 20.43
N GLY A 547 -5.98 3.55 20.42
CA GLY A 547 -6.32 4.97 20.39
C GLY A 547 -6.77 5.52 21.73
N HIS A 548 -7.29 6.72 21.65
CA HIS A 548 -7.82 7.49 22.78
C HIS A 548 -9.18 8.06 22.36
N LEU A 549 -9.89 8.68 23.30
CA LEU A 549 -11.01 9.53 22.90
C LEU A 549 -10.45 10.67 22.05
N ILE A 550 -11.07 10.99 20.93
CA ILE A 550 -10.48 11.90 19.94
C ILE A 550 -10.29 13.33 20.50
N THR A 551 -11.13 13.72 21.47
CA THR A 551 -11.01 15.04 22.13
C THR A 551 -10.03 15.04 23.30
N ASP A 552 -9.46 13.90 23.67
CA ASP A 552 -8.44 13.81 24.70
C ASP A 552 -7.13 14.41 24.16
N THR A 553 -6.69 15.53 24.76
CA THR A 553 -5.53 16.27 24.31
C THR A 553 -4.21 15.79 24.91
N CYS A 554 -4.20 14.64 25.60
CA CYS A 554 -2.96 14.07 26.14
C CYS A 554 -1.93 13.85 25.01
N PRO A 555 -0.63 14.02 25.29
CA PRO A 555 0.38 13.84 24.24
C PRO A 555 0.38 12.42 23.66
N ARG A 556 0.44 12.33 22.33
CA ARG A 556 0.57 11.07 21.60
C ARG A 556 2.02 11.04 21.06
N ASN A 557 2.90 10.35 21.79
CA ASN A 557 4.34 10.37 21.51
C ASN A 557 4.75 9.56 20.29
N TRP A 558 3.88 8.63 19.88
CA TRP A 558 4.14 7.75 18.74
C TRP A 558 2.82 7.31 18.12
N HIS A 559 2.90 6.91 16.85
CA HIS A 559 1.77 6.39 16.10
C HIS A 559 2.27 5.24 15.23
N ILE A 560 1.62 4.08 15.29
CA ILE A 560 1.95 2.92 14.46
C ILE A 560 1.09 2.98 13.21
N VAL A 561 1.73 3.00 12.04
CA VAL A 561 1.07 3.10 10.73
C VAL A 561 1.55 1.98 9.83
N GLY A 562 0.67 1.43 9.01
CA GLY A 562 1.05 0.42 8.04
C GLY A 562 0.22 -0.84 8.12
N ASN A 563 0.81 -1.95 7.69
CA ASN A 563 0.11 -3.22 7.55
C ASN A 563 1.03 -4.38 7.98
N ASN A 564 0.55 -5.60 7.80
CA ASN A 564 1.27 -6.81 8.19
C ASN A 564 2.54 -7.08 7.35
N LEU A 565 2.70 -6.40 6.22
CA LEU A 565 3.90 -6.55 5.37
C LEU A 565 4.96 -5.51 5.69
N ASN A 566 4.51 -4.29 5.97
CA ASN A 566 5.40 -3.16 6.24
C ASN A 566 4.69 -2.19 7.18
N TYR A 567 5.39 -1.71 8.21
CA TYR A 567 4.84 -0.73 9.13
C TYR A 567 5.92 0.21 9.64
N ALA A 568 5.48 1.33 10.20
CA ALA A 568 6.37 2.38 10.69
C ALA A 568 5.85 2.94 12.00
N PHE A 569 6.77 3.49 12.79
CA PHE A 569 6.45 4.35 13.93
C PHE A 569 6.64 5.79 13.50
N ILE A 570 5.60 6.61 13.66
CA ILE A 570 5.68 8.05 13.42
C ILE A 570 5.80 8.73 14.79
N VAL A 571 6.94 9.38 15.03
CA VAL A 571 7.23 10.08 16.28
C VAL A 571 7.13 11.59 16.08
N GLU A 572 7.73 12.38 16.97
CA GLU A 572 7.64 13.84 16.94
C GLU A 572 8.08 14.42 15.59
N ASN A 573 7.45 15.52 15.16
CA ASN A 573 7.72 16.23 13.90
C ASN A 573 7.58 15.32 12.66
N HIS A 574 6.73 14.30 12.76
CA HIS A 574 6.49 13.33 11.71
C HIS A 574 7.79 12.64 11.24
N THR A 575 8.68 12.33 12.20
CA THR A 575 9.85 11.47 11.94
C THR A 575 9.37 10.03 11.76
N ILE A 576 9.79 9.39 10.69
CA ILE A 576 9.30 8.07 10.26
C ILE A 576 10.38 7.02 10.55
N LEU A 577 10.07 6.06 11.42
CA LEU A 577 10.90 4.89 11.70
C LEU A 577 10.24 3.68 11.03
N GLU A 578 10.62 3.41 9.79
CA GLU A 578 9.98 2.36 8.98
C GLU A 578 10.71 1.03 9.17
N LYS A 579 9.98 0.02 9.63
CA LYS A 579 10.52 -1.33 9.79
C LYS A 579 10.35 -2.12 8.49
N HIS A 580 11.48 -2.62 7.98
CA HIS A 580 11.49 -3.51 6.82
C HIS A 580 11.35 -4.96 7.24
N PRO A 581 10.83 -5.84 6.36
CA PRO A 581 10.73 -7.28 6.67
C PRO A 581 12.06 -7.94 7.03
N SER A 582 13.19 -7.38 6.57
CA SER A 582 14.53 -7.87 6.91
C SER A 582 14.97 -7.54 8.36
N GLY A 583 14.16 -6.76 9.10
CA GLY A 583 14.47 -6.36 10.48
C GLY A 583 15.24 -5.05 10.59
N TYR A 584 15.55 -4.42 9.48
CA TYR A 584 16.26 -3.13 9.45
C TYR A 584 15.24 -2.00 9.60
N ILE A 585 15.61 -0.91 10.32
CA ILE A 585 14.77 0.28 10.44
C ILE A 585 15.39 1.42 9.65
N GLU A 586 14.59 1.99 8.77
CA GLU A 586 14.92 3.14 7.95
C GLU A 586 14.32 4.39 8.59
N ILE A 587 15.16 5.39 8.88
CA ILE A 587 14.73 6.62 9.57
C ILE A 587 14.77 7.78 8.59
N SER A 588 13.65 8.50 8.48
CA SER A 588 13.53 9.64 7.59
C SER A 588 12.69 10.76 8.24
N ASP A 589 12.85 11.98 7.70
CA ASP A 589 11.99 13.11 8.08
C ASP A 589 10.66 13.04 7.32
N SER A 590 9.80 14.05 7.52
CA SER A 590 8.48 14.12 6.89
C SER A 590 8.55 14.26 5.36
N ALA A 591 9.66 14.73 4.81
CA ALA A 591 9.90 14.84 3.36
C ALA A 591 10.64 13.62 2.80
N LEU A 592 10.79 12.57 3.59
CA LEU A 592 11.44 11.31 3.24
C LEU A 592 12.96 11.43 3.06
N ASN A 593 13.58 12.48 3.59
CA ASN A 593 15.03 12.60 3.59
C ASN A 593 15.62 11.73 4.71
N PRO A 594 16.69 10.97 4.44
CA PRO A 594 17.30 10.13 5.47
C PRO A 594 17.85 10.96 6.63
N LEU A 595 17.67 10.49 7.86
CA LEU A 595 18.23 11.09 9.07
C LEU A 595 19.34 10.16 9.58
N GLU A 596 20.60 10.49 9.25
CA GLU A 596 21.75 9.61 9.53
C GLU A 596 22.16 9.59 11.00
N ASN A 597 21.99 10.70 11.70
CA ASN A 597 22.45 10.86 13.09
C ASN A 597 21.30 10.91 14.10
N TYR A 598 20.13 10.40 13.73
CA TYR A 598 18.96 10.45 14.58
C TYR A 598 19.14 9.49 15.76
N LYS A 599 19.01 10.00 16.98
CA LYS A 599 19.05 9.21 18.20
C LYS A 599 17.63 8.76 18.54
N ILE A 600 17.39 7.46 18.42
CA ILE A 600 16.09 6.88 18.76
C ILE A 600 15.91 7.00 20.28
N ASP A 601 14.76 7.55 20.68
CA ASP A 601 14.34 7.50 22.08
C ASP A 601 13.84 6.08 22.35
N ASN A 602 14.71 5.26 22.91
CA ASN A 602 14.43 3.85 23.17
C ASN A 602 13.24 3.65 24.11
N ARG A 603 12.98 4.61 25.00
CA ARG A 603 11.83 4.54 25.92
C ARG A 603 10.53 4.63 25.12
N LYS A 604 10.41 5.65 24.26
CA LYS A 604 9.21 5.85 23.41
C LYS A 604 9.01 4.68 22.44
N LEU A 605 10.10 4.19 21.85
CA LEU A 605 10.03 3.04 20.94
C LEU A 605 9.58 1.78 21.67
N ASN A 606 10.09 1.56 22.88
CA ASN A 606 9.68 0.41 23.70
C ASN A 606 8.20 0.49 24.08
N GLU A 607 7.71 1.68 24.43
CA GLU A 607 6.27 1.89 24.69
C GLU A 607 5.44 1.53 23.46
N ALA A 608 5.87 1.96 22.27
CA ALA A 608 5.19 1.67 21.03
C ALA A 608 5.19 0.15 20.72
N ILE A 609 6.33 -0.51 20.94
CA ILE A 609 6.45 -1.97 20.72
C ILE A 609 5.57 -2.74 21.72
N LEU A 610 5.57 -2.32 22.99
CA LEU A 610 4.78 -2.97 24.03
C LEU A 610 3.29 -2.83 23.78
N SER A 611 2.86 -1.75 23.14
CA SER A 611 1.45 -1.57 22.77
C SER A 611 1.00 -2.60 21.72
N LEU A 612 1.93 -3.23 21.02
CA LEU A 612 1.65 -4.33 20.08
C LEU A 612 1.55 -5.70 20.75
N UNK A 613 1.91 -5.61 21.71
CA UNK A 613 1.83 -6.80 22.49
C UNK A 613 0.70 -7.12 23.10
#